data_fa58172c8f0e068d93e4eaf0abe03cb3
#
_entry.id   fa58172c8f0e068d93e4eaf0abe03cb3
#
_cell.length_a   1.000
_cell.length_b   1.000
_cell.length_c   1.000
_cell.angle_alpha   90.00
_cell.angle_beta   90.00
_cell.angle_gamma   90.00
#
_symmetry.space_group_name_H-M   'P 1'
#
loop_
_entity.id
_entity.type
_entity.pdbx_description
1 polymer ?
#
loop_
_entity_poly.entity_id
_entity_poly.type
_entity_poly.pdbx_seq_one_letter_code
_entity_poly.pdbx_strand_id
1 'polypeptide(L)'
;MKYFSIIVFLLMLISIPSVFAEGPDVYDVAILLIGIGEINKQVGSYELDFWYSIFSEEKDLIIDGPPPVDFMNGRDETFSSEYLASNISEQRVRGVFVSEMDFRDFPFEKILLKVDLEPMTPYDTDHVVFRIDPASGIDSSATVPGWSVSEPTFSVGTKIYGNGEEYSRYSATYTIERSFIGTFLKIIFPVLIVLAISFLAYLIPEHFDVSAALTLLPLLAVVFLHIDTLDQLPALGYLTIFDKILLIAYALIANNIICTSREVRHFVYHGKEQSRQINKFHLTMSPVIIILMALPLFFFL
;
A
#
# COMPACT_ATOMS: atom_id res chain seq x y z
N MET A 1 -27.77 -54.72 54.18
CA MET A 1 -26.62 -54.71 53.23
C MET A 1 -26.91 -54.20 51.81
N LYS A 2 -28.11 -54.36 51.25
CA LYS A 2 -28.43 -53.85 49.89
C LYS A 2 -28.40 -52.31 49.74
N TYR A 3 -28.75 -51.56 50.75
CA TYR A 3 -28.77 -50.08 50.71
C TYR A 3 -27.40 -49.43 50.94
N PHE A 4 -26.51 -50.13 51.60
CA PHE A 4 -25.12 -49.64 51.79
C PHE A 4 -24.32 -49.66 50.50
N SER A 5 -24.50 -50.65 49.64
CA SER A 5 -23.88 -50.71 48.32
C SER A 5 -24.37 -49.62 47.37
N ILE A 6 -25.64 -49.24 47.45
CA ILE A 6 -26.20 -48.17 46.60
C ILE A 6 -25.69 -46.80 47.04
N ILE A 7 -25.52 -46.57 48.34
CA ILE A 7 -24.97 -45.30 48.87
C ILE A 7 -23.47 -45.14 48.48
N VAL A 8 -22.71 -46.23 48.55
CA VAL A 8 -21.30 -46.21 48.13
C VAL A 8 -21.14 -45.98 46.61
N PHE A 9 -22.06 -46.57 45.80
CA PHE A 9 -22.09 -46.34 44.36
C PHE A 9 -22.53 -44.90 43.99
N LEU A 10 -23.48 -44.33 44.77
CA LEU A 10 -23.91 -42.94 44.59
C LEU A 10 -22.83 -41.92 45.02
N LEU A 11 -22.03 -42.24 46.05
CA LEU A 11 -20.90 -41.44 46.49
C LEU A 11 -19.70 -41.50 45.53
N MET A 12 -19.49 -42.60 44.79
CA MET A 12 -18.50 -42.68 43.71
C MET A 12 -18.87 -41.88 42.48
N LEU A 13 -20.18 -41.64 42.25
CA LEU A 13 -20.63 -40.82 41.12
C LEU A 13 -20.49 -39.30 41.36
N ILE A 14 -20.27 -38.86 42.65
CA ILE A 14 -20.13 -37.46 43.00
C ILE A 14 -18.64 -36.99 42.93
N SER A 15 -17.68 -37.91 42.78
CA SER A 15 -16.25 -37.60 42.65
C SER A 15 -15.73 -37.70 41.21
N ILE A 16 -16.55 -37.26 40.23
CA ILE A 16 -15.99 -36.90 38.95
C ILE A 16 -15.27 -35.55 39.20
N PRO A 17 -13.90 -35.51 39.15
CA PRO A 17 -13.24 -34.24 39.15
C PRO A 17 -13.82 -33.49 37.96
N SER A 18 -14.47 -32.35 38.21
CA SER A 18 -14.74 -31.40 37.15
C SER A 18 -13.36 -31.03 36.59
N VAL A 19 -12.99 -31.62 35.46
CA VAL A 19 -11.93 -31.12 34.65
C VAL A 19 -12.44 -29.74 34.22
N PHE A 20 -12.08 -28.71 34.96
CA PHE A 20 -12.17 -27.36 34.48
C PHE A 20 -11.25 -27.39 33.25
N ALA A 21 -11.81 -27.29 32.06
CA ALA A 21 -11.05 -26.97 30.90
C ALA A 21 -10.36 -25.65 31.25
N GLU A 22 -9.03 -25.65 31.43
CA GLU A 22 -8.27 -24.42 31.51
C GLU A 22 -8.62 -23.63 30.23
N GLY A 23 -8.99 -22.36 30.42
CA GLY A 23 -9.23 -21.48 29.26
C GLY A 23 -7.94 -21.33 28.46
N PRO A 24 -8.00 -20.75 27.27
CA PRO A 24 -6.79 -20.53 26.45
C PRO A 24 -5.78 -19.67 27.21
N ASP A 25 -4.50 -19.98 27.02
CA ASP A 25 -3.40 -19.16 27.51
C ASP A 25 -3.41 -17.79 26.82
N VAL A 26 -3.34 -16.72 27.60
CA VAL A 26 -3.38 -15.36 27.08
C VAL A 26 -1.98 -14.77 27.10
N TYR A 27 -1.55 -14.25 25.93
CA TYR A 27 -0.26 -13.61 25.76
C TYR A 27 -0.43 -12.20 25.21
N ASP A 28 0.25 -11.23 25.85
CA ASP A 28 0.34 -9.88 25.34
C ASP A 28 1.50 -9.80 24.35
N VAL A 29 1.21 -9.31 23.16
CA VAL A 29 2.15 -9.25 22.04
C VAL A 29 2.44 -7.80 21.70
N ALA A 30 3.74 -7.46 21.60
CA ALA A 30 4.16 -6.18 21.05
C ALA A 30 5.07 -6.35 19.85
N ILE A 31 4.92 -5.43 18.88
CA ILE A 31 5.85 -5.21 17.78
C ILE A 31 6.26 -3.74 17.79
N LEU A 32 7.56 -3.50 17.99
CA LEU A 32 8.16 -2.17 17.90
C LEU A 32 9.01 -2.07 16.64
N LEU A 33 8.53 -1.36 15.64
CA LEU A 33 9.26 -1.15 14.38
C LEU A 33 10.46 -0.25 14.59
N ILE A 34 11.67 -0.70 14.16
CA ILE A 34 12.94 0.01 14.28
C ILE A 34 13.38 0.55 12.92
N GLY A 35 13.15 -0.21 11.85
CA GLY A 35 13.61 0.15 10.52
C GLY A 35 12.76 -0.41 9.41
N ILE A 36 12.72 0.34 8.31
CA ILE A 36 12.08 -0.05 7.06
C ILE A 36 13.19 -0.07 6.01
N GLY A 37 13.39 -1.22 5.38
CA GLY A 37 14.37 -1.42 4.31
C GLY A 37 13.81 -1.15 2.92
N GLU A 38 14.22 -1.96 1.95
CA GLU A 38 13.77 -1.84 0.57
C GLU A 38 12.28 -2.15 0.42
N ILE A 39 11.59 -1.32 -0.36
CA ILE A 39 10.17 -1.52 -0.73
C ILE A 39 10.12 -1.81 -2.22
N ASN A 40 9.81 -3.06 -2.56
CA ASN A 40 9.65 -3.50 -3.93
C ASN A 40 8.17 -3.51 -4.32
N LYS A 41 7.75 -2.46 -5.03
CA LYS A 41 6.36 -2.28 -5.45
C LYS A 41 5.92 -3.31 -6.48
N GLN A 42 6.82 -3.82 -7.31
CA GLN A 42 6.49 -4.75 -8.41
C GLN A 42 6.01 -6.10 -7.90
N VAL A 43 6.52 -6.55 -6.74
CA VAL A 43 6.15 -7.83 -6.13
C VAL A 43 5.37 -7.67 -4.83
N GLY A 44 5.12 -6.42 -4.38
CA GLY A 44 4.41 -6.13 -3.14
C GLY A 44 5.18 -6.52 -1.88
N SER A 45 6.53 -6.51 -1.92
CA SER A 45 7.38 -6.88 -0.80
C SER A 45 8.10 -5.70 -0.19
N TYR A 46 8.45 -5.81 1.08
CA TYR A 46 9.19 -4.81 1.85
C TYR A 46 9.99 -5.47 2.97
N GLU A 47 11.12 -4.88 3.30
CA GLU A 47 11.96 -5.33 4.40
C GLU A 47 11.60 -4.56 5.67
N LEU A 48 11.46 -5.28 6.80
CA LEU A 48 11.25 -4.70 8.12
C LEU A 48 12.29 -5.21 9.11
N ASP A 49 12.63 -4.34 10.05
CA ASP A 49 13.47 -4.62 11.22
C ASP A 49 12.72 -4.15 12.46
N PHE A 50 12.37 -5.06 13.37
CA PHE A 50 11.55 -4.76 14.54
C PHE A 50 11.89 -5.63 15.73
N TRP A 51 11.58 -5.14 16.92
CA TRP A 51 11.50 -5.96 18.12
C TRP A 51 10.11 -6.57 18.22
N TYR A 52 10.11 -7.85 18.55
CA TYR A 52 8.93 -8.64 18.82
C TYR A 52 9.02 -9.15 20.25
N SER A 53 7.97 -8.97 21.05
CA SER A 53 7.89 -9.45 22.41
C SER A 53 6.59 -10.16 22.69
N ILE A 54 6.68 -11.23 23.51
CA ILE A 54 5.54 -11.93 24.10
C ILE A 54 5.67 -11.79 25.61
N PHE A 55 4.60 -11.33 26.26
CA PHE A 55 4.47 -11.23 27.68
C PHE A 55 3.33 -12.13 28.19
N SER A 56 3.54 -12.80 29.34
CA SER A 56 2.50 -13.56 30.04
C SER A 56 2.48 -13.20 31.52
N GLU A 57 1.28 -12.99 32.05
CA GLU A 57 1.05 -12.82 33.49
C GLU A 57 0.96 -14.15 34.24
N GLU A 58 0.56 -15.22 33.55
CA GLU A 58 0.18 -16.49 34.16
C GLU A 58 1.21 -17.60 33.97
N LYS A 59 2.00 -17.56 32.87
CA LYS A 59 2.97 -18.60 32.49
C LYS A 59 4.40 -18.15 32.80
N ASP A 60 5.21 -19.10 33.27
CA ASP A 60 6.64 -18.91 33.37
C ASP A 60 7.34 -19.31 32.06
N LEU A 61 7.68 -18.31 31.25
CA LEU A 61 8.25 -18.52 29.90
C LEU A 61 9.64 -19.17 29.92
N ILE A 62 10.33 -19.22 31.07
CA ILE A 62 11.57 -19.99 31.21
C ILE A 62 11.27 -21.48 31.31
N ILE A 63 10.18 -21.84 31.97
CA ILE A 63 9.79 -23.24 32.23
C ILE A 63 8.95 -23.78 31.08
N ASP A 64 7.89 -23.04 30.70
CA ASP A 64 6.90 -23.48 29.72
C ASP A 64 7.30 -23.15 28.28
N GLY A 65 8.19 -22.17 28.09
CA GLY A 65 8.55 -21.58 26.80
C GLY A 65 7.50 -20.59 26.31
N PRO A 66 7.90 -19.61 25.46
CA PRO A 66 6.92 -18.80 24.73
C PRO A 66 6.18 -19.67 23.69
N PRO A 67 4.90 -19.36 23.37
CA PRO A 67 4.19 -20.08 22.30
C PRO A 67 4.97 -19.93 20.98
N PRO A 68 5.16 -21.02 20.24
CA PRO A 68 5.78 -20.93 18.94
C PRO A 68 4.87 -20.12 18.00
N VAL A 69 5.45 -19.19 17.26
CA VAL A 69 4.72 -18.28 16.39
C VAL A 69 5.28 -18.27 14.97
N ASP A 70 4.44 -17.89 14.02
CA ASP A 70 4.80 -17.72 12.61
C ASP A 70 4.37 -16.34 12.11
N PHE A 71 5.20 -15.73 11.28
CA PHE A 71 4.89 -14.50 10.57
C PHE A 71 4.23 -14.85 9.24
N MET A 72 2.91 -14.85 9.22
CA MET A 72 2.09 -15.39 8.11
C MET A 72 2.33 -14.73 6.75
N ASN A 73 2.82 -13.51 6.73
CA ASN A 73 3.19 -12.79 5.52
C ASN A 73 4.70 -12.50 5.41
N GLY A 74 5.51 -13.12 6.29
CA GLY A 74 6.96 -13.02 6.31
C GLY A 74 7.65 -14.03 5.39
N ARG A 75 8.90 -13.74 5.03
CA ARG A 75 9.81 -14.60 4.28
C ARG A 75 11.24 -14.30 4.69
N ASP A 76 12.06 -15.34 4.79
CA ASP A 76 13.50 -15.24 5.07
C ASP A 76 13.80 -14.44 6.35
N GLU A 77 13.00 -14.66 7.42
CA GLU A 77 13.16 -13.98 8.68
C GLU A 77 14.45 -14.46 9.36
N THR A 78 15.17 -13.50 9.93
CA THR A 78 16.32 -13.73 10.77
C THR A 78 16.06 -13.23 12.16
N PHE A 79 16.27 -14.10 13.17
CA PHE A 79 16.11 -13.79 14.58
C PHE A 79 17.46 -13.50 15.19
N SER A 80 17.53 -12.47 16.02
CA SER A 80 18.75 -12.06 16.71
C SER A 80 18.41 -11.42 18.05
N SER A 81 19.40 -11.33 18.94
CA SER A 81 19.27 -10.63 20.24
C SER A 81 18.08 -11.14 21.06
N GLU A 82 18.10 -12.43 21.35
CA GLU A 82 17.07 -13.05 22.20
C GLU A 82 17.27 -12.68 23.67
N TYR A 83 16.17 -12.26 24.31
CA TYR A 83 16.05 -12.08 25.74
C TYR A 83 14.87 -12.88 26.28
N LEU A 84 15.10 -13.72 27.31
CA LEU A 84 14.09 -14.55 27.93
C LEU A 84 14.13 -14.39 29.44
N ALA A 85 12.99 -14.02 30.02
CA ALA A 85 12.74 -13.97 31.47
C ALA A 85 11.46 -14.76 31.79
N SER A 86 11.12 -14.87 33.08
CA SER A 86 9.96 -15.68 33.50
C SER A 86 8.64 -15.23 32.88
N ASN A 87 8.47 -13.95 32.58
CA ASN A 87 7.22 -13.38 32.08
C ASN A 87 7.32 -12.71 30.71
N ILE A 88 8.52 -12.65 30.10
CA ILE A 88 8.73 -11.99 28.82
C ILE A 88 9.76 -12.72 27.96
N SER A 89 9.46 -12.80 26.67
CA SER A 89 10.40 -13.23 25.63
C SER A 89 10.48 -12.14 24.57
N GLU A 90 11.70 -11.68 24.27
CA GLU A 90 11.94 -10.63 23.26
C GLU A 90 12.95 -11.10 22.23
N GLN A 91 12.69 -10.78 20.98
CA GLN A 91 13.59 -11.09 19.86
C GLN A 91 13.58 -9.95 18.85
N ARG A 92 14.72 -9.70 18.25
CA ARG A 92 14.82 -8.82 17.09
C ARG A 92 14.66 -9.62 15.82
N VAL A 93 13.71 -9.22 15.00
CA VAL A 93 13.34 -9.87 13.74
C VAL A 93 13.68 -8.95 12.58
N ARG A 94 14.35 -9.51 11.57
CA ARG A 94 14.53 -8.87 10.26
C ARG A 94 14.06 -9.83 9.20
N GLY A 95 13.26 -9.33 8.26
CA GLY A 95 12.72 -10.19 7.21
C GLY A 95 12.08 -9.40 6.09
N VAL A 96 11.74 -10.13 5.05
CA VAL A 96 10.96 -9.62 3.92
C VAL A 96 9.50 -9.98 4.16
N PHE A 97 8.63 -8.98 4.09
CA PHE A 97 7.19 -9.16 4.26
C PHE A 97 6.47 -8.86 2.95
N VAL A 98 5.30 -9.45 2.77
CA VAL A 98 4.50 -9.28 1.55
C VAL A 98 3.10 -8.83 1.93
N SER A 99 2.60 -7.79 1.26
CA SER A 99 1.19 -7.40 1.35
C SER A 99 0.69 -6.91 0.00
N GLU A 100 -0.63 -6.96 -0.18
CA GLU A 100 -1.27 -6.35 -1.33
C GLU A 100 -1.13 -4.83 -1.24
N MET A 101 -0.63 -4.21 -2.31
CA MET A 101 -0.45 -2.76 -2.43
C MET A 101 -1.47 -2.20 -3.42
N ASP A 102 -2.19 -1.15 -3.02
CA ASP A 102 -3.11 -0.43 -3.88
C ASP A 102 -2.42 0.79 -4.50
N PHE A 103 -2.40 0.85 -5.83
CA PHE A 103 -1.79 1.93 -6.60
C PHE A 103 -2.81 2.81 -7.32
N ARG A 104 -4.12 2.72 -7.01
CA ARG A 104 -5.14 3.57 -7.66
C ARG A 104 -4.82 5.05 -7.53
N ASP A 105 -4.29 5.45 -6.38
CA ASP A 105 -3.94 6.84 -6.06
C ASP A 105 -2.51 7.23 -6.49
N PHE A 106 -1.79 6.35 -7.20
CA PHE A 106 -0.45 6.69 -7.69
C PHE A 106 -0.47 7.99 -8.49
N PRO A 107 0.46 8.94 -8.23
CA PRO A 107 1.68 8.83 -7.44
C PRO A 107 1.55 9.26 -5.96
N PHE A 108 0.36 9.45 -5.44
CA PHE A 108 0.05 9.85 -4.06
C PHE A 108 -0.42 8.66 -3.20
N GLU A 109 0.00 7.46 -3.58
CA GLU A 109 -0.39 6.22 -2.93
C GLU A 109 0.04 6.16 -1.47
N LYS A 110 -0.77 5.46 -0.67
CA LYS A 110 -0.46 5.02 0.68
C LYS A 110 -0.14 3.54 0.64
N ILE A 111 0.99 3.16 1.19
CA ILE A 111 1.38 1.74 1.28
C ILE A 111 1.22 1.27 2.71
N LEU A 112 0.55 0.14 2.90
CA LEU A 112 0.35 -0.50 4.18
C LEU A 112 1.39 -1.60 4.35
N LEU A 113 2.33 -1.39 5.27
CA LEU A 113 3.32 -2.38 5.66
C LEU A 113 2.75 -3.16 6.84
N LYS A 114 2.43 -4.43 6.63
CA LYS A 114 1.79 -5.30 7.63
C LYS A 114 2.76 -6.33 8.16
N VAL A 115 2.58 -6.69 9.43
CA VAL A 115 3.16 -7.89 10.04
C VAL A 115 2.01 -8.65 10.66
N ASP A 116 1.72 -9.83 10.11
CA ASP A 116 0.68 -10.72 10.61
C ASP A 116 1.32 -11.90 11.34
N LEU A 117 1.01 -12.05 12.62
CA LEU A 117 1.56 -13.04 13.51
C LEU A 117 0.46 -13.99 14.00
N GLU A 118 0.72 -15.30 13.97
CA GLU A 118 -0.17 -16.33 14.51
C GLU A 118 0.63 -17.34 15.35
N PRO A 119 -0.02 -18.02 16.32
CA PRO A 119 0.58 -19.20 16.93
C PRO A 119 0.69 -20.32 15.90
N MET A 120 1.78 -21.11 15.98
CA MET A 120 1.92 -22.31 15.15
C MET A 120 0.96 -23.41 15.59
N THR A 121 0.57 -24.28 14.65
CA THR A 121 -0.14 -25.54 14.96
C THR A 121 0.63 -26.35 16.00
N PRO A 122 -0.05 -26.90 17.07
CA PRO A 122 -1.48 -27.07 17.21
C PRO A 122 -2.18 -25.97 18.09
N TYR A 123 -1.57 -24.81 18.28
CA TYR A 123 -2.04 -23.78 19.21
C TYR A 123 -3.13 -22.90 18.58
N ASP A 124 -4.34 -23.44 18.44
CA ASP A 124 -5.53 -22.71 18.01
C ASP A 124 -6.10 -21.79 19.11
N THR A 125 -7.24 -21.14 18.89
CA THR A 125 -7.87 -20.22 19.85
C THR A 125 -8.33 -20.89 21.14
N ASP A 126 -8.46 -22.21 21.18
CA ASP A 126 -8.75 -22.94 22.41
C ASP A 126 -7.51 -23.08 23.29
N HIS A 127 -6.30 -22.87 22.75
CA HIS A 127 -5.02 -23.00 23.43
C HIS A 127 -4.34 -21.65 23.66
N VAL A 128 -4.30 -20.77 22.65
CA VAL A 128 -3.55 -19.50 22.68
C VAL A 128 -4.39 -18.34 22.14
N VAL A 129 -4.45 -17.27 22.92
CA VAL A 129 -5.10 -16.01 22.53
C VAL A 129 -4.10 -14.86 22.72
N PHE A 130 -3.94 -14.05 21.69
CA PHE A 130 -3.13 -12.83 21.75
C PHE A 130 -3.96 -11.63 22.22
N ARG A 131 -3.27 -10.72 22.93
CA ARG A 131 -3.74 -9.36 23.24
C ARG A 131 -2.69 -8.35 22.76
N ILE A 132 -3.10 -7.12 22.56
CA ILE A 132 -2.20 -6.03 22.18
C ILE A 132 -1.49 -5.53 23.44
N ASP A 133 -0.15 -5.61 23.45
CA ASP A 133 0.66 -4.96 24.48
C ASP A 133 0.84 -3.47 24.13
N PRO A 134 0.67 -2.54 25.10
CA PRO A 134 0.91 -1.11 24.91
C PRO A 134 2.33 -0.73 24.47
N ALA A 135 3.32 -1.60 24.60
CA ALA A 135 4.66 -1.40 24.07
C ALA A 135 4.76 -1.48 22.54
N SER A 136 3.69 -1.89 21.86
CA SER A 136 3.59 -1.85 20.40
C SER A 136 3.74 -0.42 19.89
N GLY A 137 4.56 -0.22 18.85
CA GLY A 137 4.83 1.14 18.39
C GLY A 137 5.76 1.22 17.19
N ILE A 138 6.31 2.41 17.02
CA ILE A 138 7.34 2.74 16.03
C ILE A 138 8.45 3.55 16.70
N ASP A 139 9.68 3.17 16.47
CA ASP A 139 10.84 3.95 16.91
C ASP A 139 11.05 5.14 15.96
N SER A 140 11.55 6.24 16.50
CA SER A 140 11.85 7.46 15.74
C SER A 140 12.91 7.27 14.65
N SER A 141 13.71 6.21 14.72
CA SER A 141 14.68 5.83 13.70
C SER A 141 14.06 5.14 12.49
N ALA A 142 12.83 4.63 12.57
CA ALA A 142 12.11 3.97 11.49
C ALA A 142 11.63 4.98 10.44
N THR A 143 12.55 5.43 9.59
CA THR A 143 12.29 6.42 8.53
C THR A 143 12.57 5.83 7.15
N VAL A 144 11.82 6.28 6.15
CA VAL A 144 12.05 5.96 4.74
C VAL A 144 12.29 7.25 3.97
N PRO A 145 13.41 7.43 3.25
CA PRO A 145 13.69 8.64 2.51
C PRO A 145 12.57 8.97 1.50
N GLY A 146 11.98 10.16 1.61
CA GLY A 146 10.92 10.63 0.72
C GLY A 146 9.51 10.16 1.09
N TRP A 147 9.36 9.43 2.20
CA TRP A 147 8.09 9.00 2.75
C TRP A 147 7.91 9.52 4.18
N SER A 148 6.69 9.76 4.57
CA SER A 148 6.29 9.96 5.96
C SER A 148 5.63 8.68 6.47
N VAL A 149 5.91 8.32 7.71
CA VAL A 149 5.28 7.19 8.38
C VAL A 149 4.21 7.74 9.30
N SER A 150 2.98 7.25 9.14
CA SER A 150 1.84 7.62 10.00
C SER A 150 1.83 6.80 11.29
N GLU A 151 1.00 7.17 12.26
CA GLU A 151 0.80 6.38 13.47
C GLU A 151 0.39 4.93 13.13
N PRO A 152 1.04 3.94 13.75
CA PRO A 152 0.74 2.53 13.50
C PRO A 152 -0.62 2.13 14.04
N THR A 153 -1.21 1.11 13.45
CA THR A 153 -2.46 0.49 13.93
C THR A 153 -2.20 -0.97 14.28
N PHE A 154 -2.62 -1.36 15.47
CA PHE A 154 -2.51 -2.73 15.96
C PHE A 154 -3.91 -3.31 16.13
N SER A 155 -4.08 -4.56 15.76
CA SER A 155 -5.34 -5.28 15.93
C SER A 155 -5.09 -6.75 16.25
N VAL A 156 -6.00 -7.32 17.02
CA VAL A 156 -6.06 -8.77 17.26
C VAL A 156 -7.42 -9.26 16.81
N GLY A 157 -7.44 -10.37 16.10
CA GLY A 157 -8.65 -10.99 15.59
C GLY A 157 -8.49 -12.50 15.47
N THR A 158 -9.56 -13.18 15.14
CA THR A 158 -9.53 -14.62 14.86
C THR A 158 -9.47 -14.86 13.36
N LYS A 159 -8.51 -15.66 12.92
CA LYS A 159 -8.42 -16.15 11.55
C LYS A 159 -9.00 -17.54 11.45
N ILE A 160 -10.01 -17.71 10.61
CA ILE A 160 -10.65 -19.01 10.34
C ILE A 160 -10.10 -19.56 9.02
N TYR A 161 -9.61 -20.79 9.05
CA TYR A 161 -9.09 -21.49 7.90
C TYR A 161 -10.14 -22.43 7.28
N GLY A 162 -9.91 -22.86 6.04
CA GLY A 162 -10.85 -23.69 5.29
C GLY A 162 -11.11 -25.09 5.90
N ASN A 163 -10.25 -25.56 6.79
CA ASN A 163 -10.43 -26.78 7.60
C ASN A 163 -11.28 -26.56 8.87
N GLY A 164 -11.68 -25.33 9.18
CA GLY A 164 -12.43 -24.93 10.37
C GLY A 164 -11.59 -24.62 11.59
N GLU A 165 -10.26 -24.66 11.49
CA GLU A 165 -9.37 -24.25 12.57
C GLU A 165 -9.35 -22.72 12.71
N GLU A 166 -9.29 -22.25 13.97
CA GLU A 166 -9.32 -20.83 14.32
C GLU A 166 -8.05 -20.46 15.08
N TYR A 167 -7.31 -19.46 14.58
CA TYR A 167 -6.09 -18.98 15.19
C TYR A 167 -6.22 -17.52 15.61
N SER A 168 -5.61 -17.17 16.76
CA SER A 168 -5.51 -15.78 17.19
C SER A 168 -4.46 -15.07 16.34
N ARG A 169 -4.87 -14.05 15.55
CA ARG A 169 -3.96 -13.27 14.70
C ARG A 169 -3.74 -11.89 15.27
N TYR A 170 -2.49 -11.56 15.53
CA TYR A 170 -2.03 -10.21 15.79
C TYR A 170 -1.56 -9.57 14.49
N SER A 171 -2.03 -8.36 14.21
CA SER A 171 -1.63 -7.61 13.01
C SER A 171 -1.12 -6.22 13.38
N ALA A 172 0.13 -5.93 13.04
CA ALA A 172 0.70 -4.59 13.08
C ALA A 172 0.67 -3.99 11.67
N THR A 173 0.14 -2.77 11.53
CA THR A 173 0.05 -2.07 10.24
C THR A 173 0.71 -0.70 10.37
N TYR A 174 1.72 -0.45 9.55
CA TYR A 174 2.44 0.81 9.44
C TYR A 174 2.11 1.43 8.09
N THR A 175 1.53 2.63 8.09
CA THR A 175 1.16 3.32 6.85
C THR A 175 2.27 4.29 6.46
N ILE A 176 2.74 4.17 5.23
CA ILE A 176 3.70 5.12 4.65
C ILE A 176 3.05 5.89 3.51
N GLU A 177 3.34 7.20 3.44
CA GLU A 177 2.77 8.13 2.46
C GLU A 177 3.88 8.97 1.83
N ARG A 178 3.77 9.24 0.52
CA ARG A 178 4.71 10.16 -0.14
C ARG A 178 4.42 11.61 0.21
N SER A 179 5.49 12.42 0.31
CA SER A 179 5.33 13.87 0.42
C SER A 179 4.62 14.42 -0.82
N PHE A 180 3.47 15.08 -0.62
CA PHE A 180 2.68 15.65 -1.71
C PHE A 180 3.49 16.62 -2.59
N ILE A 181 4.18 17.59 -1.97
CA ILE A 181 4.96 18.59 -2.71
C ILE A 181 6.08 17.94 -3.52
N GLY A 182 6.84 17.04 -2.88
CA GLY A 182 7.94 16.33 -3.55
C GLY A 182 7.47 15.51 -4.74
N THR A 183 6.39 14.79 -4.58
CA THR A 183 5.76 13.95 -5.61
C THR A 183 5.19 14.80 -6.75
N PHE A 184 4.46 15.86 -6.42
CA PHE A 184 3.92 16.79 -7.41
C PHE A 184 5.01 17.39 -8.29
N LEU A 185 6.07 17.93 -7.68
CA LEU A 185 7.16 18.58 -8.42
C LEU A 185 7.97 17.60 -9.26
N LYS A 186 8.12 16.35 -8.83
CA LYS A 186 8.93 15.37 -9.57
C LYS A 186 8.17 14.61 -10.64
N ILE A 187 6.87 14.36 -10.46
CA ILE A 187 6.09 13.48 -11.33
C ILE A 187 5.05 14.27 -12.14
N ILE A 188 4.26 15.14 -11.51
CA ILE A 188 3.18 15.85 -12.19
C ILE A 188 3.68 17.10 -12.93
N PHE A 189 4.58 17.86 -12.31
CA PHE A 189 5.05 19.13 -12.86
C PHE A 189 5.75 18.99 -14.23
N PRO A 190 6.59 17.95 -14.52
CA PRO A 190 7.12 17.73 -15.86
C PRO A 190 6.04 17.56 -16.93
N VAL A 191 4.96 16.85 -16.61
CA VAL A 191 3.81 16.68 -17.53
C VAL A 191 3.17 18.03 -17.83
N LEU A 192 2.97 18.88 -16.81
CA LEU A 192 2.42 20.22 -16.99
C LEU A 192 3.32 21.12 -17.86
N ILE A 193 4.66 21.05 -17.69
CA ILE A 193 5.61 21.78 -18.54
C ILE A 193 5.49 21.31 -20.00
N VAL A 194 5.47 20.01 -20.24
CA VAL A 194 5.35 19.44 -21.59
C VAL A 194 4.06 19.91 -22.25
N LEU A 195 2.95 19.90 -21.51
CA LEU A 195 1.66 20.43 -22.00
C LEU A 195 1.76 21.94 -22.30
N ALA A 196 2.34 22.74 -21.43
CA ALA A 196 2.54 24.17 -21.65
C ALA A 196 3.35 24.44 -22.92
N ILE A 197 4.41 23.67 -23.17
CA ILE A 197 5.22 23.77 -24.38
C ILE A 197 4.35 23.46 -25.62
N SER A 198 3.52 22.42 -25.56
CA SER A 198 2.59 22.09 -26.65
C SER A 198 1.61 23.24 -27.00
N PHE A 199 1.18 24.00 -25.99
CA PHE A 199 0.33 25.17 -26.21
C PHE A 199 1.05 26.37 -26.85
N LEU A 200 2.39 26.46 -26.74
CA LEU A 200 3.15 27.53 -27.40
C LEU A 200 3.02 27.49 -28.93
N ALA A 201 2.66 26.34 -29.52
CA ALA A 201 2.41 26.22 -30.93
C ALA A 201 1.35 27.23 -31.44
N TYR A 202 0.34 27.54 -30.64
CA TYR A 202 -0.70 28.52 -30.97
C TYR A 202 -0.23 29.97 -30.94
N LEU A 203 0.92 30.26 -30.31
CA LEU A 203 1.49 31.61 -30.28
C LEU A 203 2.35 31.93 -31.50
N ILE A 204 2.74 30.89 -32.29
CA ILE A 204 3.68 31.03 -33.40
C ILE A 204 3.08 30.41 -34.70
N PRO A 205 1.88 30.84 -35.11
CA PRO A 205 1.17 30.21 -36.24
C PRO A 205 1.83 30.44 -37.60
N GLU A 206 2.70 31.42 -37.70
CA GLU A 206 3.34 31.82 -38.96
C GLU A 206 4.57 30.93 -39.32
N HIS A 207 5.07 30.16 -38.37
CA HIS A 207 6.24 29.30 -38.50
C HIS A 207 5.84 27.83 -38.35
N PHE A 208 5.41 27.23 -39.46
CA PHE A 208 4.91 25.87 -39.51
C PHE A 208 5.88 24.85 -38.92
N ASP A 209 7.15 24.91 -39.28
CA ASP A 209 8.16 23.96 -38.81
C ASP A 209 8.33 24.02 -37.29
N VAL A 210 8.28 25.24 -36.71
CA VAL A 210 8.35 25.45 -35.26
C VAL A 210 7.08 24.96 -34.57
N SER A 211 5.90 25.29 -35.11
CA SER A 211 4.62 24.83 -34.56
C SER A 211 4.49 23.31 -34.59
N ALA A 212 4.95 22.65 -35.67
CA ALA A 212 4.97 21.20 -35.77
C ALA A 212 5.90 20.58 -34.72
N ALA A 213 7.12 21.15 -34.55
CA ALA A 213 8.03 20.68 -33.51
C ALA A 213 7.47 20.83 -32.11
N LEU A 214 6.82 21.98 -31.79
CA LEU A 214 6.19 22.27 -30.50
C LEU A 214 4.99 21.38 -30.19
N THR A 215 4.41 20.69 -31.17
CA THR A 215 3.31 19.73 -30.95
C THR A 215 3.80 18.28 -30.93
N LEU A 216 4.77 17.90 -31.75
CA LEU A 216 5.24 16.51 -31.87
C LEU A 216 6.24 16.12 -30.78
N LEU A 217 7.18 17.01 -30.42
CA LEU A 217 8.14 16.73 -29.36
C LEU A 217 7.50 16.48 -27.98
N PRO A 218 6.50 17.27 -27.56
CA PRO A 218 5.75 16.97 -26.35
C PRO A 218 5.06 15.60 -26.35
N LEU A 219 4.55 15.13 -27.50
CA LEU A 219 3.98 13.77 -27.58
C LEU A 219 5.03 12.71 -27.22
N LEU A 220 6.23 12.83 -27.80
CA LEU A 220 7.32 11.91 -27.51
C LEU A 220 7.73 11.98 -26.03
N ALA A 221 7.80 13.18 -25.45
CA ALA A 221 8.12 13.36 -24.03
C ALA A 221 7.07 12.68 -23.11
N VAL A 222 5.78 12.81 -23.40
CA VAL A 222 4.72 12.14 -22.60
C VAL A 222 4.83 10.62 -22.75
N VAL A 223 5.18 10.09 -23.93
CA VAL A 223 5.42 8.64 -24.12
C VAL A 223 6.55 8.15 -23.22
N PHE A 224 7.66 8.88 -23.14
CA PHE A 224 8.78 8.50 -22.26
C PHE A 224 8.39 8.56 -20.77
N LEU A 225 7.65 9.59 -20.35
CA LEU A 225 7.14 9.69 -18.98
C LEU A 225 6.20 8.51 -18.64
N HIS A 226 5.39 8.05 -19.60
CA HIS A 226 4.52 6.90 -19.42
C HIS A 226 5.32 5.60 -19.26
N ILE A 227 6.32 5.37 -20.12
CA ILE A 227 7.19 4.18 -20.04
C ILE A 227 7.92 4.14 -18.70
N ASP A 228 8.52 5.25 -18.26
CA ASP A 228 9.21 5.36 -16.97
C ASP A 228 8.29 5.00 -15.79
N THR A 229 7.02 5.38 -15.88
CA THR A 229 6.01 5.04 -14.86
C THR A 229 5.67 3.56 -14.85
N LEU A 230 5.52 2.94 -16.04
CA LEU A 230 5.24 1.50 -16.13
C LEU A 230 6.38 0.65 -15.55
N ASP A 231 7.61 1.12 -15.63
CA ASP A 231 8.77 0.43 -15.04
C ASP A 231 8.78 0.50 -13.49
N GLN A 232 8.08 1.46 -12.90
CA GLN A 232 8.01 1.63 -11.44
C GLN A 232 6.88 0.85 -10.75
N LEU A 233 5.89 0.37 -11.51
CA LEU A 233 4.69 -0.28 -10.99
C LEU A 233 4.57 -1.72 -11.50
N PRO A 234 3.86 -2.60 -10.78
CA PRO A 234 3.49 -3.90 -11.33
C PRO A 234 2.52 -3.76 -12.50
N ALA A 235 2.29 -4.86 -13.23
CA ALA A 235 1.23 -4.90 -14.24
C ALA A 235 -0.14 -4.83 -13.58
N LEU A 236 -0.75 -3.64 -13.58
CA LEU A 236 -2.03 -3.36 -12.95
C LEU A 236 -3.20 -3.64 -13.90
N GLY A 237 -4.29 -4.21 -13.38
CA GLY A 237 -5.55 -4.39 -14.11
C GLY A 237 -6.49 -3.18 -14.09
N TYR A 238 -6.03 -2.04 -13.59
CA TYR A 238 -6.81 -0.80 -13.45
C TYR A 238 -5.94 0.43 -13.74
N LEU A 239 -6.58 1.58 -13.99
CA LEU A 239 -5.91 2.85 -14.22
C LEU A 239 -5.61 3.56 -12.90
N THR A 240 -4.39 4.06 -12.77
CA THR A 240 -3.98 4.96 -11.68
C THR A 240 -4.42 6.40 -11.96
N ILE A 241 -4.36 7.28 -10.95
CA ILE A 241 -4.58 8.73 -11.18
C ILE A 241 -3.58 9.27 -12.21
N PHE A 242 -2.34 8.80 -12.18
CA PHE A 242 -1.31 9.26 -13.14
C PHE A 242 -1.62 8.81 -14.57
N ASP A 243 -2.10 7.59 -14.77
CA ASP A 243 -2.54 7.12 -16.08
C ASP A 243 -3.66 8.00 -16.65
N LYS A 244 -4.62 8.38 -15.80
CA LYS A 244 -5.70 9.29 -16.20
C LYS A 244 -5.17 10.67 -16.62
N ILE A 245 -4.19 11.20 -15.88
CA ILE A 245 -3.50 12.45 -16.23
C ILE A 245 -2.78 12.33 -17.58
N LEU A 246 -2.07 11.21 -17.81
CA LEU A 246 -1.37 10.97 -19.07
C LEU A 246 -2.34 10.81 -20.25
N LEU A 247 -3.47 10.12 -20.07
CA LEU A 247 -4.52 10.01 -21.10
C LEU A 247 -5.08 11.38 -21.49
N ILE A 248 -5.31 12.26 -20.51
CA ILE A 248 -5.70 13.66 -20.77
C ILE A 248 -4.60 14.38 -21.53
N ALA A 249 -3.33 14.21 -21.13
CA ALA A 249 -2.19 14.82 -21.82
C ALA A 249 -2.08 14.37 -23.27
N TYR A 250 -2.22 13.08 -23.55
CA TYR A 250 -2.26 12.55 -24.92
C TYR A 250 -3.39 13.16 -25.74
N ALA A 251 -4.59 13.21 -25.19
CA ALA A 251 -5.76 13.77 -25.87
C ALA A 251 -5.56 15.25 -26.21
N LEU A 252 -4.95 16.02 -25.30
CA LEU A 252 -4.62 17.42 -25.49
C LEU A 252 -3.61 17.64 -26.61
N ILE A 253 -2.51 16.89 -26.57
CA ILE A 253 -1.47 16.99 -27.56
C ILE A 253 -2.02 16.58 -28.94
N ALA A 254 -2.81 15.50 -29.00
CA ALA A 254 -3.47 15.07 -30.23
C ALA A 254 -4.41 16.17 -30.78
N ASN A 255 -5.20 16.81 -29.93
CA ASN A 255 -6.02 17.95 -30.30
C ASN A 255 -5.17 19.11 -30.84
N ASN A 256 -4.05 19.43 -30.18
CA ASN A 256 -3.14 20.49 -30.63
C ASN A 256 -2.54 20.17 -31.99
N ILE A 257 -2.16 18.93 -32.28
CA ILE A 257 -1.68 18.50 -33.60
C ILE A 257 -2.77 18.71 -34.67
N ILE A 258 -4.01 18.30 -34.39
CA ILE A 258 -5.15 18.46 -35.31
C ILE A 258 -5.41 19.94 -35.57
N CYS A 259 -5.42 20.76 -34.54
CA CYS A 259 -5.66 22.20 -34.65
C CYS A 259 -4.56 22.90 -35.45
N THR A 260 -3.28 22.62 -35.16
CA THR A 260 -2.14 23.15 -35.91
C THR A 260 -2.19 22.72 -37.38
N SER A 261 -2.53 21.47 -37.67
CA SER A 261 -2.67 20.98 -39.06
C SER A 261 -3.80 21.72 -39.82
N ARG A 262 -4.93 21.98 -39.15
CA ARG A 262 -6.03 22.76 -39.75
C ARG A 262 -5.63 24.21 -40.01
N GLU A 263 -4.92 24.80 -39.07
CA GLU A 263 -4.43 26.17 -39.18
C GLU A 263 -3.49 26.34 -40.37
N VAL A 264 -2.50 25.45 -40.52
CA VAL A 264 -1.61 25.43 -41.67
C VAL A 264 -2.38 25.28 -42.99
N ARG A 265 -3.30 24.35 -43.04
CA ARG A 265 -4.17 24.17 -44.22
C ARG A 265 -4.93 25.46 -44.58
N HIS A 266 -5.49 26.15 -43.60
CA HIS A 266 -6.20 27.41 -43.83
C HIS A 266 -5.25 28.53 -44.24
N PHE A 267 -4.04 28.58 -43.68
CA PHE A 267 -3.04 29.54 -44.11
C PHE A 267 -2.66 29.39 -45.58
N VAL A 268 -2.48 28.15 -46.05
CA VAL A 268 -2.12 27.86 -47.44
C VAL A 268 -3.26 28.20 -48.41
N TYR A 269 -4.51 27.92 -48.04
CA TYR A 269 -5.63 28.09 -48.99
C TYR A 269 -6.34 29.43 -48.88
N HIS A 270 -6.35 30.11 -47.75
CA HIS A 270 -7.19 31.27 -47.46
C HIS A 270 -6.42 32.50 -46.91
N GLY A 271 -5.14 32.34 -46.68
CA GLY A 271 -4.27 33.43 -46.23
C GLY A 271 -4.25 33.66 -44.72
N LYS A 272 -3.41 34.62 -44.28
CA LYS A 272 -3.01 34.88 -42.91
C LYS A 272 -4.17 35.30 -41.99
N GLU A 273 -5.13 36.08 -42.45
CA GLU A 273 -6.21 36.63 -41.59
C GLU A 273 -7.19 35.54 -41.13
N GLN A 274 -7.57 34.62 -42.02
CA GLN A 274 -8.46 33.49 -41.66
C GLN A 274 -7.75 32.44 -40.77
N SER A 275 -6.47 32.17 -40.99
CA SER A 275 -5.67 31.31 -40.14
C SER A 275 -5.65 31.85 -38.70
N ARG A 276 -5.47 33.16 -38.54
CA ARG A 276 -5.42 33.83 -37.21
C ARG A 276 -6.76 33.77 -36.46
N GLN A 277 -7.90 33.82 -37.17
CA GLN A 277 -9.23 33.68 -36.53
C GLN A 277 -9.46 32.25 -36.03
N ILE A 278 -9.04 31.24 -36.79
CA ILE A 278 -9.10 29.82 -36.38
C ILE A 278 -8.21 29.52 -35.20
N ASN A 279 -6.99 30.08 -35.18
CA ASN A 279 -6.08 29.94 -34.05
C ASN A 279 -6.68 30.49 -32.76
N LYS A 280 -7.26 31.68 -32.79
CA LYS A 280 -7.99 32.27 -31.64
C LYS A 280 -9.12 31.37 -31.15
N PHE A 281 -9.89 30.80 -32.07
CA PHE A 281 -10.97 29.85 -31.73
C PHE A 281 -10.41 28.59 -31.03
N HIS A 282 -9.34 28.01 -31.57
CA HIS A 282 -8.73 26.81 -30.95
C HIS A 282 -8.12 27.12 -29.58
N LEU A 283 -7.47 28.27 -29.42
CA LEU A 283 -6.91 28.70 -28.13
C LEU A 283 -8.00 28.85 -27.04
N THR A 284 -9.20 29.30 -27.40
CA THR A 284 -10.33 29.45 -26.46
C THR A 284 -11.07 28.14 -26.22
N MET A 285 -11.16 27.26 -27.22
CA MET A 285 -11.90 25.99 -27.10
C MET A 285 -11.07 24.85 -26.49
N SER A 286 -9.76 24.83 -26.65
CA SER A 286 -8.89 23.79 -26.08
C SER A 286 -9.08 23.58 -24.55
N PRO A 287 -9.15 24.59 -23.69
CA PRO A 287 -9.42 24.41 -22.26
C PRO A 287 -10.79 23.77 -21.99
N VAL A 288 -11.81 24.09 -22.78
CA VAL A 288 -13.16 23.53 -22.64
C VAL A 288 -13.16 22.04 -23.01
N ILE A 289 -12.45 21.69 -24.08
CA ILE A 289 -12.29 20.28 -24.49
C ILE A 289 -11.58 19.47 -23.40
N ILE A 290 -10.56 20.06 -22.75
CA ILE A 290 -9.88 19.45 -21.63
C ILE A 290 -10.84 19.07 -20.50
N ILE A 291 -11.63 20.05 -20.06
CA ILE A 291 -12.60 19.86 -18.97
C ILE A 291 -13.60 18.77 -19.34
N LEU A 292 -14.12 18.78 -20.56
CA LEU A 292 -15.07 17.78 -21.03
C LEU A 292 -14.46 16.37 -21.13
N MET A 293 -13.19 16.23 -21.45
CA MET A 293 -12.50 14.94 -21.50
C MET A 293 -12.05 14.44 -20.14
N ALA A 294 -11.70 15.35 -19.21
CA ALA A 294 -11.29 15.01 -17.86
C ALA A 294 -12.45 14.47 -17.01
N LEU A 295 -13.65 15.05 -17.16
CA LEU A 295 -14.83 14.67 -16.38
C LEU A 295 -15.14 13.15 -16.43
N PRO A 296 -15.25 12.48 -17.59
CA PRO A 296 -15.53 11.05 -17.61
C PRO A 296 -14.42 10.20 -16.99
N LEU A 297 -13.15 10.59 -17.14
CA LEU A 297 -12.01 9.85 -16.62
C LEU A 297 -11.96 9.86 -15.08
N PHE A 298 -12.45 10.91 -14.44
CA PHE A 298 -12.46 11.01 -12.98
C PHE A 298 -13.75 10.47 -12.34
N PHE A 299 -14.87 10.44 -13.07
CA PHE A 299 -16.16 10.01 -12.53
C PHE A 299 -16.59 8.58 -12.93
N PHE A 300 -16.08 8.04 -14.04
CA PHE A 300 -16.55 6.75 -14.57
C PHE A 300 -15.46 5.68 -14.73
N LEU A 301 -14.21 5.99 -14.52
CA LEU A 301 -13.07 5.08 -14.51
C LEU A 301 -12.31 5.20 -13.18
#